data_58e61b1b1947ebbd00a5821d9ff6f0e4
#
_entry.id   58e61b1b1947ebbd00a5821d9ff6f0e4
#
_cell.length_a   1.000
_cell.length_b   1.000
_cell.length_c   1.000
_cell.angle_alpha   90.00
_cell.angle_beta   90.00
_cell.angle_gamma   90.00
#
_symmetry.space_group_name_H-M   'P 1'
#
loop_
_entity.id
_entity.type
_entity.pdbx_description
1 polymer ?
#
loop_
_entity_poly.entity_id
_entity_poly.type
_entity_poly.pdbx_seq_one_letter_code
_entity_poly.pdbx_strand_id
1 'polypeptide(L)'
;MESKDHNGLRSKVEFIIEFEEGKLFRDLIDAIKQINDRGWFKFNKSGFGYSQYSEENKIWIDITINGSGLKYEFKCNDPDYAVELEIKSIKNNLSQVSAKDGIKIYKLLNEQNIYFQRTSKLVNVSKSVCCMAIPNVVKEHQEYNPPEYAEGEDKPTITVGSIEFKKELSSIIKTGSQINEIHITKNSVTFAGANQEKTSTAVAQFDANPGIKISGLERYSPVISKKEFNISIEVSKKVLKYFSKISTLTKSNGIKLFVQENLPLKIVSNFGTHGTIKSYIDIGQN
;
A
#
# COMPACT_ATOMS: atom_id res chain seq x y z
N MET A 1 -5.39 -40.49 7.66
CA MET A 1 -6.11 -40.20 6.39
C MET A 1 -5.51 -38.93 5.83
N GLU A 2 -4.40 -39.09 5.10
CA GLU A 2 -3.57 -38.00 4.61
C GLU A 2 -4.23 -37.28 3.43
N SER A 3 -4.08 -35.99 3.40
CA SER A 3 -4.67 -35.03 2.50
C SER A 3 -4.25 -35.29 1.03
N LYS A 4 -5.00 -36.08 0.32
CA LYS A 4 -4.82 -36.32 -1.13
C LYS A 4 -5.04 -35.07 -2.01
N ASP A 5 -5.57 -33.97 -1.46
CA ASP A 5 -5.96 -32.80 -2.25
C ASP A 5 -4.82 -31.80 -2.51
N HIS A 6 -3.80 -31.75 -1.66
CA HIS A 6 -2.70 -30.80 -1.84
C HIS A 6 -1.80 -31.08 -3.03
N ASN A 7 -1.50 -32.35 -3.31
CA ASN A 7 -0.62 -32.74 -4.42
C ASN A 7 -1.30 -32.62 -5.79
N GLY A 8 -2.61 -32.85 -5.84
CA GLY A 8 -3.38 -32.78 -7.09
C GLY A 8 -3.57 -31.35 -7.64
N LEU A 9 -3.62 -30.35 -6.76
CA LEU A 9 -3.75 -28.95 -7.19
C LEU A 9 -2.41 -28.42 -7.73
N ARG A 10 -1.28 -28.70 -7.08
CA ARG A 10 0.05 -28.21 -7.45
C ARG A 10 0.53 -28.64 -8.85
N SER A 11 0.05 -29.78 -9.35
CA SER A 11 0.35 -30.22 -10.72
C SER A 11 -0.45 -29.48 -11.79
N LYS A 12 -1.49 -28.75 -11.41
CA LYS A 12 -2.42 -28.07 -12.33
C LYS A 12 -2.36 -26.54 -12.26
N VAL A 13 -1.42 -25.97 -11.52
CA VAL A 13 -1.31 -24.51 -11.36
C VAL A 13 -0.17 -23.96 -12.18
N GLU A 14 -0.37 -22.76 -12.74
CA GLU A 14 0.69 -21.94 -13.32
C GLU A 14 1.48 -21.22 -12.22
N PHE A 15 0.79 -20.74 -11.20
CA PHE A 15 1.43 -20.25 -9.97
C PHE A 15 0.53 -20.47 -8.76
N ILE A 16 1.15 -20.50 -7.59
CA ILE A 16 0.49 -20.57 -6.30
C ILE A 16 1.31 -19.83 -5.24
N ILE A 17 0.63 -19.02 -4.44
CA ILE A 17 1.18 -18.24 -3.33
C ILE A 17 0.37 -18.55 -2.09
N GLU A 18 1.02 -18.90 -0.99
CA GLU A 18 0.35 -19.11 0.29
C GLU A 18 0.86 -18.12 1.34
N PHE A 19 -0.04 -17.29 1.84
CA PHE A 19 0.19 -16.39 2.98
C PHE A 19 -0.34 -17.02 4.24
N GLU A 20 0.50 -17.22 5.22
CA GLU A 20 0.06 -17.68 6.55
C GLU A 20 -0.63 -16.58 7.35
N GLU A 21 -0.26 -15.32 7.13
CA GLU A 21 -0.86 -14.14 7.76
C GLU A 21 -1.94 -13.53 6.84
N GLY A 22 -3.04 -14.25 6.63
CA GLY A 22 -4.10 -13.83 5.71
C GLY A 22 -4.71 -12.47 6.07
N LYS A 23 -4.80 -12.14 7.36
CA LYS A 23 -5.25 -10.82 7.81
C LYS A 23 -4.35 -9.70 7.29
N LEU A 24 -3.04 -9.89 7.27
CA LEU A 24 -2.10 -8.89 6.77
C LEU A 24 -2.36 -8.58 5.28
N PHE A 25 -2.57 -9.62 4.48
CA PHE A 25 -2.91 -9.47 3.07
C PHE A 25 -4.28 -8.79 2.87
N ARG A 26 -5.30 -9.19 3.63
CA ARG A 26 -6.62 -8.53 3.61
C ARG A 26 -6.50 -7.03 3.92
N ASP A 27 -5.72 -6.67 4.95
CA ASP A 27 -5.54 -5.29 5.38
C ASP A 27 -4.76 -4.48 4.31
N LEU A 28 -3.86 -5.11 3.53
CA LEU A 28 -3.22 -4.53 2.34
C LEU A 28 -4.25 -4.19 1.25
N ILE A 29 -5.08 -5.16 0.88
CA ILE A 29 -6.14 -4.95 -0.12
C ILE A 29 -7.11 -3.84 0.35
N ASP A 30 -7.40 -3.79 1.64
CA ASP A 30 -8.24 -2.76 2.24
C ASP A 30 -7.61 -1.36 2.20
N ALA A 31 -6.28 -1.28 2.25
CA ALA A 31 -5.53 -0.04 2.06
C ALA A 31 -5.57 0.40 0.59
N ILE A 32 -5.21 -0.47 -0.34
CA ILE A 32 -5.21 -0.18 -1.78
C ILE A 32 -6.60 0.29 -2.24
N LYS A 33 -7.68 -0.33 -1.74
CA LYS A 33 -9.06 0.03 -2.08
C LYS A 33 -9.45 1.46 -1.70
N GLN A 34 -8.71 2.12 -0.80
CA GLN A 34 -8.97 3.54 -0.52
C GLN A 34 -8.64 4.42 -1.73
N ILE A 35 -7.70 3.98 -2.56
CA ILE A 35 -7.13 4.76 -3.67
C ILE A 35 -7.65 4.26 -5.02
N ASN A 36 -7.63 2.96 -5.24
CA ASN A 36 -7.89 2.36 -6.54
C ASN A 36 -9.00 1.31 -6.47
N ASP A 37 -9.88 1.30 -7.47
CA ASP A 37 -10.91 0.27 -7.66
C ASP A 37 -10.38 -0.93 -8.44
N ARG A 38 -9.37 -0.70 -9.28
CA ARG A 38 -8.66 -1.70 -10.08
C ARG A 38 -7.16 -1.46 -9.99
N GLY A 39 -6.36 -2.45 -10.38
CA GLY A 39 -4.92 -2.29 -10.49
C GLY A 39 -4.21 -3.52 -11.00
N TRP A 40 -2.98 -3.33 -11.39
CA TRP A 40 -2.13 -4.33 -12.00
C TRP A 40 -1.41 -5.16 -10.95
N PHE A 41 -1.57 -6.47 -11.05
CA PHE A 41 -0.81 -7.45 -10.29
C PHE A 41 0.18 -8.13 -11.21
N LYS A 42 1.44 -8.16 -10.80
CA LYS A 42 2.52 -8.85 -11.51
C LYS A 42 2.97 -10.05 -10.70
N PHE A 43 3.13 -11.19 -11.37
CA PHE A 43 3.59 -12.44 -10.77
C PHE A 43 4.81 -12.92 -11.55
N ASN A 44 5.90 -13.23 -10.85
CA ASN A 44 7.13 -13.74 -11.46
C ASN A 44 7.87 -14.66 -10.47
N LYS A 45 9.01 -15.20 -10.86
CA LYS A 45 9.78 -16.18 -10.05
C LYS A 45 10.24 -15.63 -8.69
N SER A 46 10.41 -14.32 -8.55
CA SER A 46 10.89 -13.70 -7.30
C SER A 46 9.76 -13.37 -6.31
N GLY A 47 8.50 -13.35 -6.78
CA GLY A 47 7.35 -13.03 -5.95
C GLY A 47 6.20 -12.44 -6.74
N PHE A 48 5.45 -11.54 -6.09
CA PHE A 48 4.42 -10.81 -6.78
C PHE A 48 4.42 -9.34 -6.36
N GLY A 49 3.82 -8.50 -7.20
CA GLY A 49 3.70 -7.08 -6.97
C GLY A 49 2.34 -6.54 -7.34
N TYR A 50 2.11 -5.30 -6.95
CA TYR A 50 0.98 -4.48 -7.36
C TYR A 50 1.50 -3.11 -7.74
N SER A 51 1.01 -2.56 -8.86
CA SER A 51 1.47 -1.27 -9.36
C SER A 51 0.30 -0.54 -10.02
N GLN A 52 0.00 0.69 -9.57
CA GLN A 52 -1.08 1.49 -10.14
C GLN A 52 -0.92 2.97 -9.82
N TYR A 53 -1.15 3.82 -10.82
CA TYR A 53 -1.34 5.26 -10.66
C TYR A 53 -2.82 5.59 -10.49
N SER A 54 -3.12 6.49 -9.57
CA SER A 54 -4.45 7.08 -9.40
C SER A 54 -4.44 8.53 -9.85
N GLU A 55 -5.02 8.81 -11.00
CA GLU A 55 -5.16 10.18 -11.51
C GLU A 55 -5.97 11.06 -10.56
N GLU A 56 -7.09 10.55 -10.01
CA GLU A 56 -7.95 11.26 -9.06
C GLU A 56 -7.19 11.70 -7.81
N ASN A 57 -6.30 10.84 -7.31
CA ASN A 57 -5.59 11.07 -6.04
C ASN A 57 -4.14 11.51 -6.24
N LYS A 58 -3.67 11.61 -7.49
CA LYS A 58 -2.29 11.97 -7.86
C LYS A 58 -1.24 11.16 -7.08
N ILE A 59 -1.48 9.87 -6.93
CA ILE A 59 -0.61 8.96 -6.19
C ILE A 59 -0.32 7.72 -7.01
N TRP A 60 0.96 7.35 -7.09
CA TRP A 60 1.43 6.06 -7.57
C TRP A 60 1.68 5.13 -6.38
N ILE A 61 1.21 3.90 -6.49
CA ILE A 61 1.44 2.85 -5.50
C ILE A 61 2.19 1.73 -6.18
N ASP A 62 3.34 1.35 -5.61
CA ASP A 62 4.15 0.22 -6.03
C ASP A 62 4.43 -0.68 -4.83
N ILE A 63 4.03 -1.94 -4.95
CA ILE A 63 4.17 -2.94 -3.90
C ILE A 63 4.94 -4.12 -4.44
N THR A 64 6.02 -4.48 -3.76
CA THR A 64 6.82 -5.66 -4.06
C THR A 64 6.76 -6.62 -2.89
N ILE A 65 6.36 -7.85 -3.14
CA ILE A 65 6.29 -8.93 -2.14
C ILE A 65 7.20 -10.06 -2.60
N ASN A 66 8.22 -10.37 -1.78
CA ASN A 66 9.20 -11.38 -2.07
C ASN A 66 8.66 -12.78 -1.80
N GLY A 67 8.83 -13.69 -2.74
CA GLY A 67 8.43 -15.09 -2.61
C GLY A 67 9.26 -15.90 -1.61
N SER A 68 10.47 -15.43 -1.25
CA SER A 68 11.41 -16.17 -0.41
C SER A 68 10.92 -16.47 1.02
N GLY A 69 9.98 -15.67 1.54
CA GLY A 69 9.35 -15.87 2.85
C GLY A 69 7.97 -16.53 2.79
N LEU A 70 7.54 -16.97 1.61
CA LEU A 70 6.22 -17.52 1.32
C LEU A 70 6.34 -18.93 0.73
N LYS A 71 5.27 -19.70 0.83
CA LYS A 71 5.15 -20.92 0.01
C LYS A 71 4.73 -20.48 -1.40
N TYR A 72 5.71 -20.33 -2.27
CA TYR A 72 5.56 -19.77 -3.61
C TYR A 72 6.07 -20.74 -4.67
N GLU A 73 5.25 -21.04 -5.67
CA GLU A 73 5.62 -21.77 -6.86
C GLU A 73 5.16 -21.00 -8.09
N PHE A 74 6.02 -20.83 -9.06
CA PHE A 74 5.74 -20.14 -10.31
C PHE A 74 6.22 -20.99 -11.49
N LYS A 75 5.29 -21.37 -12.35
CA LYS A 75 5.48 -22.25 -13.53
C LYS A 75 4.92 -21.64 -14.81
N CYS A 76 4.52 -20.36 -14.75
CA CYS A 76 3.97 -19.68 -15.91
C CYS A 76 5.01 -19.58 -17.03
N ASN A 77 4.57 -19.74 -18.28
CA ASN A 77 5.44 -19.58 -19.45
C ASN A 77 5.85 -18.11 -19.66
N ASP A 78 4.98 -17.16 -19.25
CA ASP A 78 5.30 -15.75 -19.21
C ASP A 78 6.10 -15.47 -17.93
N PRO A 79 7.37 -15.03 -18.03
CA PRO A 79 8.22 -14.80 -16.86
C PRO A 79 7.72 -13.65 -15.97
N ASP A 80 6.93 -12.71 -16.53
CA ASP A 80 6.38 -11.54 -15.86
C ASP A 80 4.86 -11.42 -16.11
N TYR A 81 4.13 -12.46 -15.66
CA TYR A 81 2.68 -12.50 -15.85
C TYR A 81 2.00 -11.33 -15.14
N ALA A 82 1.40 -10.43 -15.92
CA ALA A 82 0.70 -9.26 -15.42
C ALA A 82 -0.81 -9.34 -15.74
N VAL A 83 -1.63 -8.90 -14.78
CA VAL A 83 -3.09 -8.91 -14.90
C VAL A 83 -3.72 -7.77 -14.13
N GLU A 84 -4.72 -7.10 -14.73
CA GLU A 84 -5.54 -6.12 -14.03
C GLU A 84 -6.65 -6.81 -13.25
N LEU A 85 -6.75 -6.53 -11.94
CA LEU A 85 -7.76 -7.11 -11.07
C LEU A 85 -8.64 -6.03 -10.43
N GLU A 86 -9.90 -6.37 -10.16
CA GLU A 86 -10.84 -5.52 -9.44
C GLU A 86 -10.65 -5.65 -7.93
N ILE A 87 -10.09 -4.61 -7.30
CA ILE A 87 -9.75 -4.58 -5.87
C ILE A 87 -10.99 -4.72 -4.97
N LYS A 88 -12.12 -4.11 -5.38
CA LYS A 88 -13.37 -4.20 -4.63
C LYS A 88 -13.84 -5.65 -4.49
N SER A 89 -13.76 -6.41 -5.55
CA SER A 89 -14.13 -7.82 -5.56
C SER A 89 -13.20 -8.66 -4.69
N ILE A 90 -11.86 -8.44 -4.77
CA ILE A 90 -10.90 -9.11 -3.88
C ILE A 90 -11.22 -8.79 -2.42
N LYS A 91 -11.42 -7.51 -2.08
CA LYS A 91 -11.77 -7.07 -0.73
C LYS A 91 -13.00 -7.77 -0.17
N ASN A 92 -14.09 -7.84 -0.96
CA ASN A 92 -15.35 -8.47 -0.55
C ASN A 92 -15.13 -9.94 -0.18
N ASN A 93 -14.37 -10.67 -1.00
CA ASN A 93 -14.07 -12.07 -0.76
C ASN A 93 -13.17 -12.30 0.46
N LEU A 94 -12.25 -11.37 0.72
CA LEU A 94 -11.36 -11.45 1.88
C LEU A 94 -11.99 -10.92 3.17
N SER A 95 -13.22 -10.41 3.13
CA SER A 95 -13.88 -9.78 4.30
C SER A 95 -13.96 -10.69 5.53
N GLN A 96 -14.11 -11.99 5.35
CA GLN A 96 -14.21 -12.98 6.42
C GLN A 96 -12.86 -13.53 6.90
N VAL A 97 -11.74 -13.12 6.29
CA VAL A 97 -10.41 -13.58 6.67
C VAL A 97 -10.01 -12.97 8.02
N SER A 98 -9.71 -13.81 9.00
CA SER A 98 -9.30 -13.45 10.36
C SER A 98 -7.79 -13.58 10.56
N ALA A 99 -7.30 -13.21 11.74
CA ALA A 99 -5.88 -13.36 12.11
C ALA A 99 -5.41 -14.82 12.16
N LYS A 100 -6.35 -15.78 12.27
CA LYS A 100 -6.06 -17.22 12.34
C LYS A 100 -6.08 -17.89 10.97
N ASP A 101 -6.45 -17.16 9.93
CA ASP A 101 -6.59 -17.69 8.59
C ASP A 101 -5.37 -17.32 7.74
N GLY A 102 -5.05 -18.18 6.80
CA GLY A 102 -4.16 -17.90 5.68
C GLY A 102 -4.95 -17.56 4.41
N ILE A 103 -4.23 -17.18 3.38
CA ILE A 103 -4.76 -16.96 2.03
C ILE A 103 -3.90 -17.72 1.04
N LYS A 104 -4.55 -18.36 0.09
CA LYS A 104 -3.94 -18.97 -1.07
C LYS A 104 -4.38 -18.21 -2.32
N ILE A 105 -3.44 -17.75 -3.12
CA ILE A 105 -3.67 -17.11 -4.42
C ILE A 105 -3.10 -18.03 -5.47
N TYR A 106 -3.87 -18.39 -6.48
CA TYR A 106 -3.40 -19.30 -7.52
C TYR A 106 -4.10 -19.09 -8.85
N LYS A 107 -3.44 -19.50 -9.93
CA LYS A 107 -3.97 -19.57 -11.28
C LYS A 107 -3.82 -21.00 -11.78
N LEU A 108 -4.91 -21.55 -12.34
CA LEU A 108 -4.89 -22.89 -12.95
C LEU A 108 -4.37 -22.84 -14.38
N LEU A 109 -3.75 -23.93 -14.82
CA LEU A 109 -3.33 -24.10 -16.20
C LEU A 109 -4.52 -23.99 -17.14
N ASN A 110 -4.34 -23.25 -18.24
CA ASN A 110 -5.36 -23.03 -19.26
C ASN A 110 -6.61 -22.26 -18.79
N GLU A 111 -6.59 -21.66 -17.61
CA GLU A 111 -7.65 -20.77 -17.15
C GLU A 111 -7.19 -19.30 -17.13
N GLN A 112 -8.12 -18.37 -17.34
CA GLN A 112 -7.82 -16.94 -17.28
C GLN A 112 -8.06 -16.35 -15.89
N ASN A 113 -8.61 -17.15 -14.97
CA ASN A 113 -9.03 -16.69 -13.66
C ASN A 113 -7.90 -16.80 -12.63
N ILE A 114 -7.85 -15.82 -11.72
CA ILE A 114 -7.03 -15.88 -10.51
C ILE A 114 -7.95 -16.13 -9.32
N TYR A 115 -7.57 -17.08 -8.50
CA TYR A 115 -8.35 -17.54 -7.37
C TYR A 115 -7.75 -17.05 -6.06
N PHE A 116 -8.59 -16.52 -5.18
CA PHE A 116 -8.25 -16.12 -3.82
C PHE A 116 -9.01 -17.03 -2.86
N GLN A 117 -8.31 -17.89 -2.15
CA GLN A 117 -8.89 -18.89 -1.26
C GLN A 117 -8.46 -18.63 0.18
N ARG A 118 -9.44 -18.56 1.10
CA ARG A 118 -9.17 -18.58 2.52
C ARG A 118 -8.76 -19.98 2.96
N THR A 119 -7.69 -20.09 3.76
CA THR A 119 -7.25 -21.32 4.39
C THR A 119 -7.34 -21.17 5.90
N SER A 120 -8.05 -22.08 6.58
CA SER A 120 -8.16 -22.04 8.04
C SER A 120 -7.14 -22.96 8.70
N LYS A 121 -6.43 -22.44 9.71
CA LYS A 121 -5.48 -23.23 10.52
C LYS A 121 -6.19 -24.14 11.54
N LEU A 122 -7.47 -23.90 11.85
CA LEU A 122 -8.18 -24.53 12.97
C LEU A 122 -9.02 -25.75 12.59
N VAL A 123 -9.26 -25.98 11.32
CA VAL A 123 -10.13 -27.07 10.88
C VAL A 123 -9.58 -27.65 9.58
N ASN A 124 -9.32 -28.95 9.56
CA ASN A 124 -9.06 -29.72 8.34
C ASN A 124 -10.29 -29.78 7.38
N VAL A 125 -11.19 -28.84 7.51
CA VAL A 125 -12.33 -28.67 6.64
C VAL A 125 -12.01 -27.55 5.69
N SER A 126 -11.70 -27.90 4.46
CA SER A 126 -11.75 -27.02 3.30
C SER A 126 -13.20 -26.49 3.13
N LYS A 127 -13.60 -25.59 4.03
CA LYS A 127 -14.89 -24.90 3.89
C LYS A 127 -14.75 -23.77 2.91
N SER A 128 -15.56 -23.91 1.88
CA SER A 128 -15.91 -22.97 0.84
C SER A 128 -14.75 -22.11 0.33
N VAL A 129 -14.18 -22.62 -0.69
CA VAL A 129 -13.49 -21.91 -1.72
C VAL A 129 -14.36 -20.71 -2.10
N CYS A 130 -14.08 -19.53 -1.55
CA CYS A 130 -14.53 -18.31 -2.16
C CYS A 130 -13.60 -18.08 -3.35
N CYS A 131 -13.84 -18.83 -4.42
CA CYS A 131 -13.15 -18.65 -5.69
C CYS A 131 -13.75 -17.42 -6.34
N MET A 132 -12.92 -16.43 -6.53
CA MET A 132 -13.27 -15.29 -7.35
C MET A 132 -12.56 -15.43 -8.68
N ALA A 133 -13.37 -15.67 -9.71
CA ALA A 133 -12.91 -15.55 -11.07
C ALA A 133 -12.91 -14.07 -11.44
N ILE A 134 -11.75 -13.50 -11.70
CA ILE A 134 -11.66 -12.15 -12.25
C ILE A 134 -11.25 -12.31 -13.71
N PRO A 135 -12.09 -11.83 -14.66
CA PRO A 135 -11.73 -11.89 -16.05
C PRO A 135 -10.42 -11.15 -16.28
N ASN A 136 -9.49 -11.79 -16.94
CA ASN A 136 -8.26 -11.17 -17.38
C ASN A 136 -8.60 -10.18 -18.51
N VAL A 137 -8.61 -8.90 -18.22
CA VAL A 137 -8.70 -7.87 -19.25
C VAL A 137 -7.27 -7.56 -19.66
N VAL A 138 -6.82 -8.19 -20.74
CA VAL A 138 -5.52 -7.89 -21.36
C VAL A 138 -5.59 -6.47 -21.93
N LYS A 139 -5.15 -5.51 -21.15
CA LYS A 139 -4.80 -4.17 -21.62
C LYS A 139 -3.29 -4.06 -21.53
N GLU A 140 -2.69 -3.33 -22.47
CA GLU A 140 -1.26 -3.02 -22.37
C GLU A 140 -0.99 -2.33 -21.05
N HIS A 141 -0.13 -2.94 -20.24
CA HIS A 141 0.33 -2.37 -18.99
C HIS A 141 1.25 -1.20 -19.29
N GLN A 142 0.80 0.02 -19.02
CA GLN A 142 1.69 1.17 -19.01
C GLN A 142 2.59 1.06 -17.78
N GLU A 143 3.87 0.76 -18.00
CA GLU A 143 4.86 0.83 -16.93
C GLU A 143 5.08 2.29 -16.57
N TYR A 144 4.72 2.66 -15.36
CA TYR A 144 5.14 3.93 -14.79
C TYR A 144 6.51 3.72 -14.16
N ASN A 145 7.48 4.44 -14.66
CA ASN A 145 8.80 4.53 -14.04
C ASN A 145 8.83 5.79 -13.17
N PRO A 146 8.72 5.66 -11.84
CA PRO A 146 8.87 6.82 -10.98
C PRO A 146 10.26 7.42 -11.19
N PRO A 147 10.40 8.76 -11.14
CA PRO A 147 11.70 9.39 -11.29
C PRO A 147 12.67 8.82 -10.25
N GLU A 148 13.87 8.50 -10.68
CA GLU A 148 14.92 7.99 -9.80
C GLU A 148 15.35 9.09 -8.83
N TYR A 149 15.35 8.76 -7.55
CA TYR A 149 16.04 9.56 -6.55
C TYR A 149 17.54 9.38 -6.77
N ALA A 150 18.32 10.46 -6.65
CA ALA A 150 19.75 10.44 -6.95
C ALA A 150 20.48 9.28 -6.25
N GLU A 151 21.39 8.62 -6.97
CA GLU A 151 22.21 7.53 -6.42
C GLU A 151 22.94 8.00 -5.15
N GLY A 152 22.82 7.23 -4.08
CA GLY A 152 23.34 7.56 -2.74
C GLY A 152 22.30 8.06 -1.74
N GLU A 153 21.08 8.32 -2.14
CA GLU A 153 19.97 8.75 -1.27
C GLU A 153 19.11 7.57 -0.76
N ASP A 154 19.71 6.44 -0.44
CA ASP A 154 19.04 5.34 0.26
C ASP A 154 18.62 5.70 1.69
N LYS A 155 19.01 6.88 2.17
CA LYS A 155 18.65 7.36 3.50
C LYS A 155 17.37 8.18 3.42
N PRO A 156 16.33 7.79 4.17
CA PRO A 156 15.12 8.59 4.25
C PRO A 156 15.44 9.94 4.88
N THR A 157 14.81 11.01 4.38
CA THR A 157 14.88 12.34 4.99
C THR A 157 14.32 12.29 6.41
N ILE A 158 13.21 11.56 6.59
CA ILE A 158 12.50 11.44 7.86
C ILE A 158 12.12 9.97 8.08
N THR A 159 12.27 9.49 9.30
CA THR A 159 11.74 8.18 9.72
C THR A 159 10.82 8.38 10.93
N VAL A 160 9.59 7.88 10.81
CA VAL A 160 8.55 8.01 11.83
C VAL A 160 8.11 6.63 12.30
N GLY A 161 7.88 6.46 13.59
CA GLY A 161 7.28 5.22 14.11
C GLY A 161 5.90 4.98 13.49
N SER A 162 5.62 3.75 13.04
CA SER A 162 4.36 3.42 12.34
C SER A 162 3.12 3.67 13.22
N ILE A 163 3.21 3.44 14.52
CA ILE A 163 2.12 3.70 15.49
C ILE A 163 1.88 5.21 15.62
N GLU A 164 2.94 5.99 15.72
CA GLU A 164 2.86 7.46 15.81
C GLU A 164 2.27 8.03 14.53
N PHE A 165 2.80 7.65 13.38
CA PHE A 165 2.30 8.08 12.07
C PHE A 165 0.81 7.79 11.91
N LYS A 166 0.37 6.57 12.26
CA LYS A 166 -1.03 6.20 12.25
C LYS A 166 -1.89 7.07 13.17
N LYS A 167 -1.42 7.28 14.41
CA LYS A 167 -2.14 8.06 15.43
C LYS A 167 -2.40 9.48 14.95
N GLU A 168 -1.36 10.13 14.43
CA GLU A 168 -1.43 11.51 13.96
C GLU A 168 -2.36 11.64 12.74
N LEU A 169 -2.22 10.79 11.70
CA LEU A 169 -3.12 10.81 10.56
C LEU A 169 -4.57 10.49 10.95
N SER A 170 -4.77 9.57 11.90
CA SER A 170 -6.11 9.23 12.39
C SER A 170 -6.77 10.41 13.13
N SER A 171 -5.98 11.24 13.79
CA SER A 171 -6.46 12.49 14.41
C SER A 171 -7.00 13.44 13.35
N ILE A 172 -6.24 13.68 12.29
CA ILE A 172 -6.66 14.54 11.17
C ILE A 172 -7.95 13.99 10.51
N ILE A 173 -8.00 12.67 10.26
CA ILE A 173 -9.17 12.04 9.64
C ILE A 173 -10.44 12.22 10.50
N LYS A 174 -10.31 12.16 11.83
CA LYS A 174 -11.43 12.28 12.79
C LYS A 174 -11.99 13.69 12.90
N THR A 175 -11.22 14.74 12.63
CA THR A 175 -11.72 16.13 12.65
C THR A 175 -12.79 16.41 11.59
N GLY A 176 -13.08 15.43 10.72
CA GLY A 176 -14.05 15.62 9.65
C GLY A 176 -13.53 16.52 8.52
N SER A 177 -12.21 16.68 8.43
CA SER A 177 -11.55 17.55 7.47
C SER A 177 -12.06 17.31 6.05
N GLN A 178 -12.42 18.39 5.37
CA GLN A 178 -12.81 18.40 3.96
C GLN A 178 -11.64 18.84 3.08
N ILE A 179 -10.80 19.72 3.60
CA ILE A 179 -9.57 20.18 2.96
C ILE A 179 -8.41 19.48 3.67
N ASN A 180 -7.60 18.77 2.91
CA ASN A 180 -6.41 18.13 3.44
C ASN A 180 -5.23 18.52 2.56
N GLU A 181 -4.13 18.90 3.20
CA GLU A 181 -2.93 19.36 2.53
C GLU A 181 -1.70 18.64 3.07
N ILE A 182 -0.70 18.47 2.21
CA ILE A 182 0.63 18.04 2.60
C ILE A 182 1.58 19.18 2.26
N HIS A 183 2.23 19.73 3.28
CA HIS A 183 3.28 20.73 3.11
C HIS A 183 4.63 20.07 3.25
N ILE A 184 5.49 20.28 2.28
CA ILE A 184 6.80 19.65 2.16
C ILE A 184 7.86 20.74 2.15
N THR A 185 8.81 20.64 3.08
CA THR A 185 10.03 21.43 3.07
C THR A 185 11.24 20.50 2.99
N LYS A 186 12.42 21.03 2.85
CA LYS A 186 13.66 20.24 2.85
C LYS A 186 13.79 19.29 4.05
N ASN A 187 13.29 19.70 5.22
CA ASN A 187 13.53 18.99 6.48
C ASN A 187 12.23 18.53 7.16
N SER A 188 11.06 18.81 6.62
CA SER A 188 9.80 18.44 7.24
C SER A 188 8.72 18.04 6.23
N VAL A 189 7.82 17.18 6.68
CA VAL A 189 6.58 16.85 5.99
C VAL A 189 5.44 17.04 6.99
N THR A 190 4.50 17.90 6.64
CA THR A 190 3.35 18.24 7.48
C THR A 190 2.07 17.81 6.79
N PHE A 191 1.27 17.00 7.46
CA PHE A 191 -0.09 16.66 7.05
C PHE A 191 -1.05 17.55 7.81
N ALA A 192 -1.89 18.27 7.10
CA ALA A 192 -2.88 19.17 7.68
C ALA A 192 -4.28 18.83 7.19
N GLY A 193 -5.27 19.01 8.05
CA GLY A 193 -6.68 18.88 7.69
C GLY A 193 -7.50 19.96 8.34
N ALA A 194 -8.39 20.60 7.58
CA ALA A 194 -9.29 21.62 8.05
C ALA A 194 -10.73 21.31 7.65
N ASN A 195 -11.71 21.75 8.47
CA ASN A 195 -13.10 21.80 8.04
C ASN A 195 -13.30 22.94 7.03
N GLN A 196 -14.46 22.96 6.36
CA GLN A 196 -14.77 23.94 5.30
C GLN A 196 -14.68 25.40 5.78
N GLU A 197 -15.07 25.64 7.03
CA GLU A 197 -15.03 26.96 7.64
C GLU A 197 -13.66 27.32 8.26
N LYS A 198 -12.68 26.40 8.19
CA LYS A 198 -11.35 26.52 8.82
C LYS A 198 -11.40 26.83 10.33
N THR A 199 -12.50 26.51 10.99
CA THR A 199 -12.68 26.68 12.44
C THR A 199 -12.06 25.54 13.23
N SER A 200 -11.86 24.38 12.60
CA SER A 200 -11.20 23.21 13.20
C SER A 200 -10.08 22.74 12.27
N THR A 201 -8.87 22.76 12.77
CA THR A 201 -7.67 22.30 12.08
C THR A 201 -6.96 21.24 12.89
N ALA A 202 -6.44 20.22 12.23
CA ALA A 202 -5.53 19.25 12.84
C ALA A 202 -4.26 19.15 11.99
N VAL A 203 -3.12 19.10 12.64
CA VAL A 203 -1.82 19.10 11.99
C VAL A 203 -0.95 18.00 12.58
N ALA A 204 -0.23 17.29 11.72
CA ALA A 204 0.79 16.33 12.07
C ALA A 204 2.07 16.68 11.32
N GLN A 205 3.09 17.16 12.02
CA GLN A 205 4.38 17.50 11.46
C GLN A 205 5.44 16.45 11.82
N PHE A 206 6.21 16.06 10.84
CA PHE A 206 7.32 15.12 10.96
C PHE A 206 8.60 15.80 10.47
N ASP A 207 9.61 15.88 11.33
CA ASP A 207 10.87 16.59 11.07
C ASP A 207 12.06 15.64 10.95
N ALA A 208 13.02 16.01 10.14
CA ALA A 208 14.28 15.28 9.98
C ALA A 208 15.14 15.27 11.29
N ASN A 209 14.97 16.31 12.12
CA ASN A 209 15.61 16.41 13.43
C ASN A 209 14.52 16.45 14.52
N PRO A 210 14.23 15.33 15.21
CA PRO A 210 13.13 15.23 16.16
C PRO A 210 13.46 15.90 17.50
N GLY A 211 13.80 17.19 17.49
CA GLY A 211 14.11 17.97 18.72
C GLY A 211 12.90 18.67 19.34
N ILE A 212 11.82 18.89 18.60
CA ILE A 212 10.64 19.62 19.09
C ILE A 212 9.38 18.98 18.51
N LYS A 213 8.64 18.24 19.34
CA LYS A 213 7.27 17.81 19.03
C LYS A 213 6.33 18.99 19.31
N ILE A 214 5.74 19.56 18.27
CA ILE A 214 4.60 20.46 18.42
C ILE A 214 3.33 19.64 18.21
N SER A 215 2.73 19.20 19.29
CA SER A 215 1.37 18.67 19.30
C SER A 215 0.46 19.73 19.93
N GLY A 216 -0.37 20.37 19.13
CA GLY A 216 -1.34 21.37 19.63
C GLY A 216 -2.32 21.80 18.58
N LEU A 217 -3.54 22.10 19.03
CA LEU A 217 -4.59 22.79 18.28
C LEU A 217 -4.21 24.28 18.16
N GLU A 218 -3.25 24.62 17.35
CA GLU A 218 -2.93 26.01 17.06
C GLU A 218 -3.09 26.29 15.57
N ARG A 219 -3.49 27.52 15.23
CA ARG A 219 -3.55 27.98 13.84
C ARG A 219 -2.13 27.93 13.26
N TYR A 220 -1.83 26.87 12.55
CA TYR A 220 -0.56 26.73 11.88
C TYR A 220 -0.51 27.68 10.69
N SER A 221 0.35 28.67 10.78
CA SER A 221 0.81 29.41 9.61
C SER A 221 2.25 28.98 9.36
N PRO A 222 2.54 28.29 8.25
CA PRO A 222 3.92 27.91 7.94
C PRO A 222 4.79 29.17 7.87
N VAL A 223 5.85 29.22 8.67
CA VAL A 223 6.86 30.28 8.55
C VAL A 223 7.65 30.00 7.26
N ILE A 224 7.29 30.69 6.21
CA ILE A 224 7.93 30.58 4.90
C ILE A 224 9.28 31.28 4.97
N SER A 225 10.35 30.52 5.08
CA SER A 225 11.69 31.01 4.78
C SER A 225 11.83 31.14 3.25
N LYS A 226 12.12 32.34 2.76
CA LYS A 226 12.23 32.64 1.31
C LYS A 226 13.38 31.94 0.57
N LYS A 227 14.14 31.06 1.23
CA LYS A 227 15.32 30.38 0.66
C LYS A 227 15.20 28.84 0.60
N GLU A 228 14.12 28.25 1.13
CA GLU A 228 13.92 26.80 1.10
C GLU A 228 12.72 26.47 0.23
N PHE A 229 12.81 25.38 -0.54
CA PHE A 229 11.66 24.93 -1.29
C PHE A 229 10.49 24.62 -0.31
N ASN A 230 9.31 25.04 -0.67
CA ASN A 230 8.10 24.83 0.10
C ASN A 230 7.00 24.46 -0.88
N ILE A 231 6.52 23.23 -0.78
CA ILE A 231 5.52 22.67 -1.67
C ILE A 231 4.28 22.38 -0.84
N SER A 232 3.13 22.81 -1.31
CA SER A 232 1.83 22.47 -0.74
C SER A 232 1.01 21.68 -1.76
N ILE A 233 0.52 20.52 -1.33
CA ILE A 233 -0.27 19.62 -2.18
C ILE A 233 -1.60 19.39 -1.52
N GLU A 234 -2.70 19.67 -2.22
CA GLU A 234 -4.02 19.25 -1.78
C GLU A 234 -4.21 17.75 -2.04
N VAL A 235 -4.66 17.02 -1.02
CA VAL A 235 -4.89 15.59 -1.11
C VAL A 235 -6.29 15.21 -0.64
N SER A 236 -6.85 14.16 -1.21
CA SER A 236 -8.12 13.63 -0.78
C SER A 236 -8.03 12.96 0.61
N LYS A 237 -9.13 12.93 1.34
CA LYS A 237 -9.23 12.15 2.59
C LYS A 237 -8.93 10.65 2.38
N LYS A 238 -9.12 10.14 1.16
CA LYS A 238 -8.79 8.75 0.80
C LYS A 238 -7.29 8.50 0.94
N VAL A 239 -6.45 9.47 0.53
CA VAL A 239 -4.98 9.39 0.65
C VAL A 239 -4.55 9.29 2.11
N LEU A 240 -5.10 10.13 3.00
CA LEU A 240 -4.80 10.05 4.44
C LEU A 240 -5.22 8.71 5.04
N LYS A 241 -6.41 8.20 4.66
CA LYS A 241 -6.89 6.88 5.09
C LYS A 241 -5.98 5.76 4.60
N TYR A 242 -5.50 5.85 3.37
CA TYR A 242 -4.55 4.89 2.81
C TYR A 242 -3.27 4.86 3.63
N PHE A 243 -2.64 6.02 3.89
CA PHE A 243 -1.42 6.08 4.69
C PHE A 243 -1.62 5.61 6.13
N SER A 244 -2.73 5.95 6.75
CA SER A 244 -3.08 5.44 8.07
C SER A 244 -3.22 3.90 8.08
N LYS A 245 -3.67 3.28 6.99
CA LYS A 245 -3.80 1.83 6.87
C LYS A 245 -2.47 1.15 6.60
N ILE A 246 -1.66 1.64 5.64
CA ILE A 246 -0.36 1.01 5.35
C ILE A 246 0.59 1.07 6.54
N SER A 247 0.47 2.07 7.41
CA SER A 247 1.26 2.14 8.65
C SER A 247 0.99 0.96 9.59
N THR A 248 -0.19 0.33 9.53
CA THR A 248 -0.51 -0.87 10.31
C THR A 248 0.11 -2.15 9.78
N LEU A 249 0.54 -2.14 8.52
CA LEU A 249 1.18 -3.28 7.87
C LEU A 249 2.67 -3.39 8.21
N THR A 250 3.26 -2.29 8.70
CA THR A 250 4.67 -2.20 9.05
C THR A 250 4.89 -2.76 10.46
N LYS A 251 5.58 -3.89 10.58
CA LYS A 251 5.91 -4.51 11.88
C LYS A 251 7.14 -3.90 12.55
N SER A 252 8.08 -3.33 11.74
CA SER A 252 9.35 -2.75 12.19
C SER A 252 9.81 -1.67 11.22
N ASN A 253 10.86 -0.93 11.59
CA ASN A 253 11.54 0.08 10.75
C ASN A 253 10.76 1.37 10.46
N GLY A 254 9.54 1.54 10.98
CA GLY A 254 8.78 2.77 10.80
C GLY A 254 8.36 3.07 9.35
N ILE A 255 7.80 4.25 9.17
CA ILE A 255 7.46 4.85 7.87
C ILE A 255 8.61 5.77 7.48
N LYS A 256 9.12 5.62 6.27
CA LYS A 256 10.22 6.40 5.72
C LYS A 256 9.69 7.40 4.71
N LEU A 257 10.02 8.66 4.90
CA LEU A 257 9.65 9.76 4.00
C LEU A 257 10.93 10.26 3.31
N PHE A 258 10.88 10.31 2.00
CA PHE A 258 11.97 10.82 1.17
C PHE A 258 11.50 12.11 0.52
N VAL A 259 12.25 13.16 0.75
CA VAL A 259 11.97 14.50 0.24
C VAL A 259 13.15 14.96 -0.59
N GLN A 260 12.89 15.32 -1.84
CA GLN A 260 13.86 15.92 -2.74
C GLN A 260 13.17 16.98 -3.58
N GLU A 261 13.86 18.07 -3.87
CA GLU A 261 13.34 19.14 -4.71
C GLU A 261 13.01 18.65 -6.11
N ASN A 262 11.85 19.04 -6.62
CA ASN A 262 11.32 18.65 -7.94
C ASN A 262 11.03 17.15 -8.13
N LEU A 263 11.05 16.34 -7.07
CA LEU A 263 10.64 14.94 -7.12
C LEU A 263 9.37 14.70 -6.30
N PRO A 264 8.54 13.69 -6.66
CA PRO A 264 7.38 13.30 -5.88
C PRO A 264 7.73 13.01 -4.43
N LEU A 265 6.85 13.29 -3.48
CA LEU A 265 7.04 12.81 -2.11
C LEU A 265 6.96 11.28 -2.10
N LYS A 266 8.07 10.61 -1.80
CA LYS A 266 8.13 9.15 -1.70
C LYS A 266 7.94 8.72 -0.25
N ILE A 267 6.96 7.85 -0.01
CA ILE A 267 6.67 7.26 1.28
C ILE A 267 6.87 5.75 1.18
N VAL A 268 7.72 5.21 2.05
CA VAL A 268 8.04 3.78 2.06
C VAL A 268 7.64 3.16 3.38
N SER A 269 6.91 2.07 3.30
CA SER A 269 6.55 1.21 4.43
C SER A 269 6.84 -0.25 4.11
N ASN A 270 6.90 -1.10 5.13
CA ASN A 270 7.08 -2.53 4.94
C ASN A 270 5.73 -3.26 4.96
N PHE A 271 5.62 -4.31 4.17
CA PHE A 271 4.54 -5.28 4.25
C PHE A 271 4.97 -6.44 5.14
N GLY A 272 4.77 -6.30 6.44
CA GLY A 272 5.29 -7.25 7.42
C GLY A 272 6.80 -7.45 7.25
N THR A 273 7.19 -8.73 7.08
CA THR A 273 8.56 -9.15 6.73
C THR A 273 8.67 -9.59 5.26
N HIS A 274 7.58 -9.49 4.49
CA HIS A 274 7.48 -10.12 3.18
C HIS A 274 7.79 -9.15 2.03
N GLY A 275 7.77 -7.85 2.25
CA GLY A 275 7.95 -6.94 1.13
C GLY A 275 7.92 -5.46 1.50
N THR A 276 7.81 -4.63 0.47
CA THR A 276 7.88 -3.17 0.57
C THR A 276 6.68 -2.54 -0.15
N ILE A 277 6.16 -1.47 0.42
CA ILE A 277 5.13 -0.62 -0.16
C ILE A 277 5.77 0.75 -0.40
N LYS A 278 5.85 1.17 -1.64
CA LYS A 278 6.30 2.51 -2.05
C LYS A 278 5.10 3.30 -2.55
N SER A 279 4.99 4.52 -2.14
CA SER A 279 3.94 5.44 -2.58
C SER A 279 4.58 6.75 -2.99
N TYR A 280 4.22 7.26 -4.14
CA TYR A 280 4.75 8.50 -4.69
C TYR A 280 3.59 9.47 -4.88
N ILE A 281 3.62 10.60 -4.19
CA ILE A 281 2.63 11.66 -4.35
C ILE A 281 3.19 12.67 -5.34
N ASP A 282 2.47 12.88 -6.41
CA ASP A 282 2.82 13.89 -7.41
C ASP A 282 2.70 15.29 -6.79
N ILE A 283 3.77 16.05 -6.88
CA ILE A 283 3.85 17.41 -6.33
C ILE A 283 3.38 18.50 -7.32
N GLY A 284 2.94 18.08 -8.52
CA GLY A 284 2.55 19.01 -9.57
C GLY A 284 3.74 19.90 -9.96
N GLN A 285 4.40 19.62 -11.06
CA GLN A 285 5.31 20.59 -11.67
C GLN A 285 4.45 21.70 -12.26
N ASN A 286 4.49 22.89 -11.66
CA ASN A 286 4.00 24.12 -12.29
C ASN A 286 4.91 24.55 -13.45
#